data_ab2f1bf13a443385acaa0b43613ae1cd
#
_entry.id   ab2f1bf13a443385acaa0b43613ae1cd
#
_cell.length_a   1.000
_cell.length_b   1.000
_cell.length_c   1.000
_cell.angle_alpha   90.00
_cell.angle_beta   90.00
_cell.angle_gamma   90.00
#
_symmetry.space_group_name_H-M   'P 1'
#
loop_
_entity.id
_entity.type
_entity.pdbx_description
1 polymer ?
#
loop_
_entity_poly.entity_id
_entity_poly.type
_entity_poly.pdbx_seq_one_letter_code
_entity_poly.pdbx_strand_id
1 'polypeptide(L)'
;MADTKMKALERLKEDLEKVYLGPLWEKLGKMVTPEPDHEVVPYLWKWETIRKHLLEAGELLRLGRESERRVVYLQNPSLLKHGLIGYSTNTLYVGVQLLLPGEVAPAHRHSQSAIRFIIEGEGAYTAVDGERTYMERGDLILTPAWTWHDHGHEGTEPVIWMDGLDVGLVRNFAGSFFEPYSEDVFPVAGPHNGSTFKYSTGALRPVTDRKRKGYPSPLIAYKWKTTKQVLENLSKLDPDPYDGYAVDYINPLTGRSADLRIGTTMQKLTPGMHTKAHRHVHSAVYHVLDGEGYTIINGVKFEWSKGDFFILPPWSWHEHVNTGEGDAHLFSINDLPIMELLDLEREEAYNKNGGHQSIIDVFQPTL
;
A
#
# COMPACT_ATOMS: atom_id res chain seq x y z
N MET A 1 -52.82 15.44 -20.18
CA MET A 1 -52.18 15.99 -18.97
C MET A 1 -50.84 15.31 -18.65
N ALA A 2 -50.74 13.98 -18.59
CA ALA A 2 -49.48 13.28 -18.31
C ALA A 2 -48.41 13.54 -19.39
N ASP A 3 -48.73 13.47 -20.67
CA ASP A 3 -47.82 13.70 -21.80
C ASP A 3 -47.28 15.14 -21.83
N THR A 4 -48.12 16.14 -21.51
CA THR A 4 -47.68 17.54 -21.43
C THR A 4 -46.73 17.79 -20.28
N LYS A 5 -46.96 17.14 -19.13
CA LYS A 5 -46.07 17.21 -17.96
C LYS A 5 -44.73 16.55 -18.24
N MET A 6 -44.71 15.42 -18.94
CA MET A 6 -43.52 14.70 -19.31
C MET A 6 -42.61 15.51 -20.25
N LYS A 7 -43.20 16.11 -21.31
CA LYS A 7 -42.50 17.03 -22.24
C LYS A 7 -41.92 18.27 -21.52
N ALA A 8 -42.66 18.83 -20.57
CA ALA A 8 -42.19 19.97 -19.79
C ALA A 8 -41.01 19.60 -18.88
N LEU A 9 -40.99 18.38 -18.31
CA LEU A 9 -39.89 17.86 -17.49
C LEU A 9 -38.64 17.62 -18.34
N GLU A 10 -38.79 17.04 -19.53
CA GLU A 10 -37.65 16.83 -20.46
C GLU A 10 -37.04 18.18 -20.86
N ARG A 11 -37.84 19.15 -21.23
CA ARG A 11 -37.34 20.49 -21.53
C ARG A 11 -36.63 21.14 -20.35
N LEU A 12 -37.16 21.01 -19.13
CA LEU A 12 -36.52 21.51 -17.93
C LEU A 12 -35.13 20.88 -17.75
N LYS A 13 -34.96 19.56 -17.98
CA LYS A 13 -33.65 18.87 -17.89
C LYS A 13 -32.67 19.44 -18.90
N GLU A 14 -33.08 19.59 -20.16
CA GLU A 14 -32.23 20.18 -21.21
C GLU A 14 -31.79 21.61 -20.84
N ASP A 15 -32.70 22.38 -20.26
CA ASP A 15 -32.39 23.76 -19.85
C ASP A 15 -31.44 23.78 -18.62
N LEU A 16 -31.59 22.85 -17.67
CA LEU A 16 -30.66 22.69 -16.54
C LEU A 16 -29.26 22.30 -17.01
N GLU A 17 -29.13 21.36 -17.94
CA GLU A 17 -27.85 20.92 -18.49
C GLU A 17 -27.09 22.05 -19.19
N LYS A 18 -27.78 22.92 -19.92
CA LYS A 18 -27.16 24.09 -20.61
C LYS A 18 -26.50 25.07 -19.63
N VAL A 19 -26.95 25.12 -18.40
CA VAL A 19 -26.45 26.01 -17.34
C VAL A 19 -25.69 25.24 -16.24
N TYR A 20 -25.27 24.00 -16.52
CA TYR A 20 -24.50 23.12 -15.61
C TYR A 20 -25.22 22.83 -14.28
N LEU A 21 -26.55 22.77 -14.29
CA LEU A 21 -27.36 22.30 -13.16
C LEU A 21 -27.81 20.86 -13.40
N GLY A 22 -27.75 20.03 -12.37
CA GLY A 22 -28.14 18.62 -12.43
C GLY A 22 -29.46 18.34 -11.70
N PRO A 23 -30.37 17.54 -12.27
CA PRO A 23 -31.61 17.11 -11.60
C PRO A 23 -31.33 15.99 -10.60
N LEU A 24 -31.14 16.33 -9.31
CA LEU A 24 -30.81 15.36 -8.25
C LEU A 24 -31.80 14.20 -8.18
N TRP A 25 -33.11 14.49 -8.41
CA TRP A 25 -34.18 13.46 -8.39
C TRP A 25 -34.02 12.32 -9.40
N GLU A 26 -33.11 12.47 -10.39
CA GLU A 26 -32.77 11.41 -11.35
C GLU A 26 -31.41 10.76 -11.06
N LYS A 27 -30.56 11.45 -10.36
CA LYS A 27 -29.16 11.06 -10.17
C LYS A 27 -28.86 10.64 -8.73
N LEU A 28 -29.80 10.81 -7.79
CA LEU A 28 -29.58 10.54 -6.36
C LEU A 28 -28.99 9.15 -6.12
N GLY A 29 -29.57 8.11 -6.71
CA GLY A 29 -29.09 6.73 -6.53
C GLY A 29 -27.72 6.41 -7.16
N LYS A 30 -27.20 7.32 -8.01
CA LYS A 30 -25.82 7.24 -8.53
C LYS A 30 -24.84 8.08 -7.74
N MET A 31 -25.33 9.09 -7.00
CA MET A 31 -24.50 9.96 -6.18
C MET A 31 -24.37 9.46 -4.74
N VAL A 32 -25.43 8.79 -4.24
CA VAL A 32 -25.46 8.19 -2.89
C VAL A 32 -25.90 6.75 -3.08
N THR A 33 -24.91 5.85 -3.13
CA THR A 33 -25.11 4.42 -3.38
C THR A 33 -25.35 3.66 -2.07
N PRO A 34 -26.11 2.54 -2.10
CA PRO A 34 -26.35 1.71 -0.90
C PRO A 34 -25.06 1.05 -0.34
N GLU A 35 -24.11 0.75 -1.21
CA GLU A 35 -22.79 0.19 -0.89
C GLU A 35 -21.73 0.99 -1.65
N PRO A 36 -20.44 0.92 -1.26
CA PRO A 36 -19.35 1.57 -1.97
C PRO A 36 -19.36 1.23 -3.47
N ASP A 37 -19.33 2.26 -4.31
CA ASP A 37 -19.21 2.16 -5.75
C ASP A 37 -17.80 2.58 -6.17
N HIS A 38 -17.07 1.68 -6.84
CA HIS A 38 -15.67 1.89 -7.20
C HIS A 38 -15.29 1.17 -8.50
N GLU A 39 -14.29 1.72 -9.19
CA GLU A 39 -13.78 1.18 -10.46
C GLU A 39 -12.58 0.23 -10.28
N VAL A 40 -12.11 0.03 -9.04
CA VAL A 40 -10.98 -0.86 -8.77
C VAL A 40 -11.40 -2.30 -8.98
N VAL A 41 -10.59 -3.05 -9.73
CA VAL A 41 -10.77 -4.50 -9.89
C VAL A 41 -9.68 -5.26 -9.16
N PRO A 42 -9.97 -6.45 -8.59
CA PRO A 42 -8.92 -7.29 -8.06
C PRO A 42 -8.00 -7.72 -9.21
N TYR A 43 -6.70 -7.71 -8.94
CA TYR A 43 -5.68 -8.07 -9.92
C TYR A 43 -4.45 -8.64 -9.23
N LEU A 44 -3.73 -9.54 -9.91
CA LEU A 44 -2.50 -10.14 -9.40
C LEU A 44 -1.39 -10.02 -10.44
N TRP A 45 -0.21 -9.59 -10.01
CA TRP A 45 1.01 -9.55 -10.79
C TRP A 45 1.99 -10.59 -10.28
N LYS A 46 2.51 -11.39 -11.20
CA LYS A 46 3.56 -12.36 -10.92
C LYS A 46 4.91 -11.67 -10.75
N TRP A 47 5.61 -12.01 -9.66
CA TRP A 47 6.94 -11.48 -9.36
C TRP A 47 7.94 -11.69 -10.49
N GLU A 48 7.91 -12.87 -11.08
CA GLU A 48 8.80 -13.21 -12.21
C GLU A 48 8.69 -12.17 -13.34
N THR A 49 7.48 -11.78 -13.70
CA THR A 49 7.22 -10.75 -14.72
C THR A 49 7.73 -9.39 -14.30
N ILE A 50 7.39 -8.94 -13.08
CA ILE A 50 7.86 -7.64 -12.55
C ILE A 50 9.40 -7.60 -12.52
N ARG A 51 10.02 -8.61 -11.92
CA ARG A 51 11.47 -8.68 -11.72
C ARG A 51 12.23 -8.69 -13.04
N LYS A 52 11.76 -9.48 -14.01
CA LYS A 52 12.35 -9.54 -15.36
C LYS A 52 12.41 -8.15 -15.99
N HIS A 53 11.28 -7.47 -16.09
CA HIS A 53 11.23 -6.14 -16.74
C HIS A 53 11.96 -5.06 -15.93
N LEU A 54 11.98 -5.17 -14.61
CA LEU A 54 12.71 -4.25 -13.77
C LEU A 54 14.23 -4.39 -13.93
N LEU A 55 14.76 -5.61 -14.04
CA LEU A 55 16.17 -5.86 -14.31
C LEU A 55 16.56 -5.43 -15.74
N GLU A 56 15.70 -5.69 -16.72
CA GLU A 56 15.88 -5.19 -18.08
C GLU A 56 15.95 -3.65 -18.12
N ALA A 57 15.08 -2.96 -17.37
CA ALA A 57 15.17 -1.52 -17.19
C ALA A 57 16.49 -1.10 -16.51
N GLY A 58 17.04 -1.95 -15.63
CA GLY A 58 18.35 -1.75 -15.00
C GLY A 58 19.51 -1.72 -16.00
N GLU A 59 19.44 -2.53 -17.03
CA GLU A 59 20.44 -2.55 -18.11
C GLU A 59 20.32 -1.36 -19.08
N LEU A 60 19.10 -0.86 -19.28
CA LEU A 60 18.79 0.17 -20.29
C LEU A 60 18.82 1.60 -19.75
N LEU A 61 18.52 1.82 -18.47
CA LEU A 61 18.33 3.13 -17.87
C LEU A 61 19.38 3.40 -16.79
N ARG A 62 20.07 4.51 -16.88
CA ARG A 62 20.96 5.01 -15.81
C ARG A 62 20.21 5.98 -14.92
N LEU A 63 20.36 5.85 -13.60
CA LEU A 63 19.85 6.84 -12.65
C LEU A 63 20.68 8.11 -12.69
N GLY A 64 20.03 9.25 -12.51
CA GLY A 64 20.60 10.58 -12.52
C GLY A 64 19.52 11.62 -12.85
N ARG A 65 19.94 12.81 -13.29
CA ARG A 65 19.00 13.91 -13.61
C ARG A 65 18.02 13.62 -14.75
N GLU A 66 18.35 12.67 -15.64
CA GLU A 66 17.50 12.29 -16.78
C GLU A 66 16.46 11.20 -16.41
N SER A 67 16.76 10.41 -15.39
CA SER A 67 15.86 9.34 -14.87
C SER A 67 16.01 9.28 -13.36
N GLU A 68 15.23 10.07 -12.64
CA GLU A 68 15.35 10.19 -11.18
C GLU A 68 15.09 8.87 -10.45
N ARG A 69 14.25 8.03 -11.01
CA ARG A 69 13.84 6.75 -10.40
C ARG A 69 13.67 5.67 -11.46
N ARG A 70 14.17 4.48 -11.17
CA ARG A 70 13.93 3.27 -11.98
C ARG A 70 12.85 2.44 -11.30
N VAL A 71 11.60 2.70 -11.67
CA VAL A 71 10.41 2.13 -11.07
C VAL A 71 9.47 1.57 -12.13
N VAL A 72 8.95 0.37 -11.92
CA VAL A 72 7.74 -0.12 -12.58
C VAL A 72 6.59 -0.05 -11.58
N TYR A 73 5.44 0.47 -11.97
CA TYR A 73 4.31 0.62 -11.04
C TYR A 73 3.16 -0.32 -11.38
N LEU A 74 2.45 -0.74 -10.33
CA LEU A 74 1.32 -1.64 -10.44
C LEU A 74 0.08 -0.85 -10.85
N GLN A 75 -0.27 -0.91 -12.12
CA GLN A 75 -1.39 -0.19 -12.70
C GLN A 75 -2.66 -1.02 -12.67
N ASN A 76 -3.68 -0.60 -11.93
CA ASN A 76 -4.97 -1.25 -11.99
C ASN A 76 -5.57 -1.14 -13.40
N PRO A 77 -5.92 -2.26 -14.06
CA PRO A 77 -6.36 -2.24 -15.46
C PRO A 77 -7.68 -1.51 -15.67
N SER A 78 -8.59 -1.52 -14.71
CA SER A 78 -9.84 -0.76 -14.81
C SER A 78 -9.60 0.74 -14.64
N LEU A 79 -8.83 1.14 -13.64
CA LEU A 79 -8.50 2.56 -13.43
C LEU A 79 -7.75 3.15 -14.62
N LEU A 80 -6.90 2.36 -15.30
CA LEU A 80 -6.24 2.79 -16.53
C LEU A 80 -7.25 3.10 -17.65
N LYS A 81 -8.30 2.29 -17.82
CA LYS A 81 -9.37 2.55 -18.80
C LYS A 81 -10.13 3.85 -18.53
N HIS A 82 -10.18 4.27 -17.27
CA HIS A 82 -10.75 5.56 -16.85
C HIS A 82 -9.74 6.72 -16.88
N GLY A 83 -8.54 6.51 -17.43
CA GLY A 83 -7.50 7.53 -17.57
C GLY A 83 -6.73 7.85 -16.28
N LEU A 84 -6.88 7.03 -15.24
CA LEU A 84 -6.20 7.19 -13.97
C LEU A 84 -4.85 6.44 -14.00
N ILE A 85 -3.80 7.15 -14.43
CA ILE A 85 -2.45 6.62 -14.57
C ILE A 85 -1.73 6.65 -13.21
N GLY A 86 -1.07 5.53 -12.84
CA GLY A 86 -0.32 5.38 -11.60
C GLY A 86 -1.19 5.03 -10.39
N TYR A 87 -2.39 4.48 -10.61
CA TYR A 87 -3.29 4.08 -9.54
C TYR A 87 -3.32 2.56 -9.40
N SER A 88 -2.92 2.06 -8.23
CA SER A 88 -3.13 0.67 -7.85
C SER A 88 -4.53 0.47 -7.26
N THR A 89 -4.96 1.40 -6.39
CA THR A 89 -6.34 1.54 -5.90
C THR A 89 -6.81 2.99 -6.07
N ASN A 90 -8.00 3.36 -5.59
CA ASN A 90 -8.50 4.74 -5.65
C ASN A 90 -7.57 5.74 -4.96
N THR A 91 -6.84 5.32 -3.94
CA THR A 91 -6.04 6.15 -3.05
C THR A 91 -4.55 5.86 -3.16
N LEU A 92 -4.18 4.61 -3.44
CA LEU A 92 -2.82 4.10 -3.34
C LEU A 92 -2.16 3.94 -4.71
N TYR A 93 -0.89 4.29 -4.74
CA TYR A 93 0.09 3.95 -5.77
C TYR A 93 1.07 2.92 -5.19
N VAL A 94 1.44 1.94 -5.98
CA VAL A 94 2.53 1.00 -5.66
C VAL A 94 3.50 0.94 -6.84
N GLY A 95 4.76 1.22 -6.56
CA GLY A 95 5.88 1.04 -7.49
C GLY A 95 6.88 0.03 -6.96
N VAL A 96 7.57 -0.65 -7.86
CA VAL A 96 8.70 -1.53 -7.54
C VAL A 96 9.95 -0.89 -8.11
N GLN A 97 10.88 -0.50 -7.23
CA GLN A 97 12.10 0.23 -7.58
C GLN A 97 13.32 -0.68 -7.51
N LEU A 98 14.23 -0.47 -8.46
CA LEU A 98 15.55 -1.11 -8.51
C LEU A 98 16.65 -0.07 -8.32
N LEU A 99 17.59 -0.39 -7.42
CA LEU A 99 18.83 0.36 -7.27
C LEU A 99 20.03 -0.59 -7.44
N LEU A 100 20.93 -0.23 -8.33
CA LEU A 100 22.15 -1.00 -8.61
C LEU A 100 23.32 -0.50 -7.72
N PRO A 101 24.36 -1.32 -7.50
CA PRO A 101 25.53 -0.94 -6.74
C PRO A 101 26.14 0.40 -7.19
N GLY A 102 26.40 1.30 -6.23
CA GLY A 102 26.99 2.62 -6.48
C GLY A 102 26.01 3.68 -6.99
N GLU A 103 24.74 3.34 -7.24
CA GLU A 103 23.75 4.32 -7.70
C GLU A 103 23.20 5.17 -6.55
N VAL A 104 22.83 6.39 -6.88
CA VAL A 104 22.11 7.33 -6.02
C VAL A 104 20.84 7.78 -6.75
N ALA A 105 19.71 7.67 -6.10
CA ALA A 105 18.45 8.25 -6.53
C ALA A 105 18.33 9.63 -5.87
N PRO A 106 18.28 10.74 -6.66
CA PRO A 106 18.48 12.10 -6.18
C PRO A 106 17.51 12.55 -5.09
N ALA A 107 18.00 13.44 -4.22
CA ALA A 107 17.23 14.00 -3.12
C ALA A 107 16.08 14.88 -3.61
N HIS A 108 14.91 14.68 -3.04
CA HIS A 108 13.73 15.49 -3.27
C HIS A 108 12.75 15.41 -2.07
N ARG A 109 11.66 16.17 -2.15
CA ARG A 109 10.50 16.02 -1.27
C ARG A 109 9.19 16.18 -2.04
N HIS A 110 8.12 15.57 -1.53
CA HIS A 110 6.79 15.64 -2.12
C HIS A 110 5.68 15.59 -1.06
N SER A 111 4.48 16.04 -1.44
CA SER A 111 3.32 16.06 -0.55
C SER A 111 2.82 14.66 -0.17
N GLN A 112 3.05 13.68 -1.03
CA GLN A 112 2.68 12.29 -0.76
C GLN A 112 3.49 11.76 0.42
N SER A 113 2.87 10.99 1.29
CA SER A 113 3.56 10.06 2.19
C SER A 113 4.05 8.88 1.37
N ALA A 114 5.20 8.33 1.72
CA ALA A 114 5.72 7.12 1.12
C ALA A 114 6.19 6.13 2.19
N ILE A 115 6.01 4.86 1.89
CA ILE A 115 6.62 3.76 2.62
C ILE A 115 7.47 2.93 1.67
N ARG A 116 8.50 2.25 2.19
CA ARG A 116 9.29 1.28 1.44
C ARG A 116 9.29 -0.05 2.16
N PHE A 117 9.04 -1.11 1.42
CA PHE A 117 9.16 -2.46 1.92
C PHE A 117 10.19 -3.23 1.08
N ILE A 118 11.23 -3.74 1.73
CA ILE A 118 12.40 -4.30 1.03
C ILE A 118 12.13 -5.75 0.63
N ILE A 119 12.20 -6.01 -0.68
CA ILE A 119 11.88 -7.31 -1.29
C ILE A 119 13.11 -8.17 -1.47
N GLU A 120 14.18 -7.61 -2.08
CA GLU A 120 15.44 -8.31 -2.36
C GLU A 120 16.65 -7.41 -2.08
N GLY A 121 17.76 -8.04 -1.67
CA GLY A 121 19.05 -7.40 -1.52
C GLY A 121 19.26 -6.72 -0.16
N GLU A 122 20.46 -6.18 0.01
CA GLU A 122 20.92 -5.46 1.19
C GLU A 122 22.01 -4.43 0.81
N GLY A 123 22.34 -3.51 1.71
CA GLY A 123 23.40 -2.51 1.49
C GLY A 123 22.92 -1.22 0.85
N ALA A 124 21.65 -1.11 0.48
CA ALA A 124 21.04 0.18 0.15
C ALA A 124 20.60 0.90 1.43
N TYR A 125 20.48 2.23 1.32
CA TYR A 125 19.93 3.07 2.37
C TYR A 125 18.86 4.03 1.84
N THR A 126 17.99 4.46 2.73
CA THR A 126 17.16 5.66 2.57
C THR A 126 17.61 6.71 3.58
N ALA A 127 17.85 7.93 3.15
CA ALA A 127 18.03 9.07 4.03
C ALA A 127 16.71 9.88 4.11
N VAL A 128 16.27 10.24 5.32
CA VAL A 128 15.06 11.02 5.56
C VAL A 128 15.40 12.15 6.52
N ASP A 129 15.26 13.41 6.08
CA ASP A 129 15.63 14.62 6.84
C ASP A 129 17.00 14.53 7.54
N GLY A 130 17.96 13.88 6.85
CA GLY A 130 19.34 13.71 7.33
C GLY A 130 19.58 12.47 8.20
N GLU A 131 18.60 11.65 8.48
CA GLU A 131 18.82 10.34 9.08
C GLU A 131 18.96 9.27 7.97
N ARG A 132 20.15 8.69 7.83
CA ARG A 132 20.41 7.59 6.91
C ARG A 132 20.09 6.26 7.59
N THR A 133 19.23 5.46 6.95
CA THR A 133 18.79 4.15 7.45
C THR A 133 19.13 3.06 6.43
N TYR A 134 19.91 2.06 6.84
CA TYR A 134 20.21 0.90 6.01
C TYR A 134 19.06 -0.09 5.98
N MET A 135 18.86 -0.66 4.81
CA MET A 135 17.71 -1.49 4.46
C MET A 135 18.12 -2.93 4.26
N GLU A 136 17.34 -3.85 4.82
CA GLU A 136 17.48 -5.29 4.64
C GLU A 136 16.12 -5.88 4.24
N ARG A 137 16.13 -7.06 3.59
CA ARG A 137 14.89 -7.72 3.15
C ARG A 137 13.86 -7.86 4.29
N GLY A 138 12.62 -7.45 4.02
CA GLY A 138 11.51 -7.48 4.97
C GLY A 138 11.40 -6.26 5.89
N ASP A 139 12.37 -5.33 5.83
CA ASP A 139 12.27 -4.06 6.55
C ASP A 139 11.19 -3.15 5.95
N LEU A 140 10.50 -2.42 6.81
CA LEU A 140 9.62 -1.31 6.43
C LEU A 140 10.30 0.00 6.78
N ILE A 141 10.38 0.92 5.80
CA ILE A 141 10.96 2.26 5.96
C ILE A 141 9.87 3.30 5.65
N LEU A 142 9.75 4.31 6.50
CA LEU A 142 8.85 5.44 6.29
C LEU A 142 9.57 6.63 5.65
N THR A 143 8.90 7.27 4.71
CA THR A 143 9.26 8.60 4.21
C THR A 143 8.02 9.49 4.35
N PRO A 144 7.88 10.15 5.51
CA PRO A 144 6.71 10.97 5.77
C PRO A 144 6.57 12.11 4.76
N ALA A 145 5.33 12.58 4.55
CA ALA A 145 5.03 13.68 3.65
C ALA A 145 5.93 14.90 3.88
N TRP A 146 6.40 15.50 2.80
CA TRP A 146 7.19 16.72 2.77
C TRP A 146 8.54 16.66 3.49
N THR A 147 9.10 15.46 3.73
CA THR A 147 10.46 15.26 4.23
C THR A 147 11.44 15.14 3.08
N TRP A 148 12.64 15.74 3.21
CA TRP A 148 13.72 15.53 2.26
C TRP A 148 14.21 14.08 2.32
N HIS A 149 14.35 13.44 1.17
CA HIS A 149 14.83 12.06 1.12
C HIS A 149 15.58 11.75 -0.17
N ASP A 150 16.57 10.88 -0.02
CA ASP A 150 17.35 10.27 -1.10
C ASP A 150 17.56 8.77 -0.82
N HIS A 151 18.06 8.06 -1.83
CA HIS A 151 18.43 6.66 -1.70
C HIS A 151 19.78 6.43 -2.35
N GLY A 152 20.63 5.66 -1.68
CA GLY A 152 21.90 5.24 -2.24
C GLY A 152 22.18 3.78 -1.97
N HIS A 153 23.12 3.23 -2.71
CA HIS A 153 23.48 1.83 -2.63
C HIS A 153 25.00 1.65 -2.48
N GLU A 154 25.41 1.16 -1.33
CA GLU A 154 26.81 0.91 -0.95
C GLU A 154 27.19 -0.57 -0.97
N GLY A 155 26.23 -1.46 -1.30
CA GLY A 155 26.43 -2.90 -1.42
C GLY A 155 26.92 -3.34 -2.79
N THR A 156 26.95 -4.64 -3.02
CA THR A 156 27.48 -5.28 -4.23
C THR A 156 26.45 -5.95 -5.13
N GLU A 157 25.24 -6.20 -4.59
CA GLU A 157 24.15 -6.85 -5.33
C GLU A 157 22.97 -5.90 -5.48
N PRO A 158 22.16 -6.01 -6.55
CA PRO A 158 20.98 -5.18 -6.73
C PRO A 158 20.02 -5.22 -5.54
N VAL A 159 19.43 -4.08 -5.19
CA VAL A 159 18.38 -4.00 -4.18
C VAL A 159 17.06 -3.61 -4.82
N ILE A 160 16.00 -4.33 -4.48
CA ILE A 160 14.64 -4.09 -4.98
C ILE A 160 13.70 -3.90 -3.79
N TRP A 161 12.89 -2.86 -3.87
CA TRP A 161 11.85 -2.60 -2.87
C TRP A 161 10.54 -2.16 -3.49
N MET A 162 9.47 -2.31 -2.75
CA MET A 162 8.17 -1.74 -3.03
C MET A 162 8.09 -0.33 -2.44
N ASP A 163 7.69 0.67 -3.23
CA ASP A 163 7.26 1.99 -2.75
C ASP A 163 5.74 2.05 -2.77
N GLY A 164 5.13 2.35 -1.62
CA GLY A 164 3.70 2.62 -1.50
C GLY A 164 3.47 4.10 -1.20
N LEU A 165 2.65 4.78 -2.01
CA LEU A 165 2.33 6.20 -1.84
C LEU A 165 0.83 6.44 -1.91
N ASP A 166 0.37 7.48 -1.24
CA ASP A 166 -1.01 7.97 -1.25
C ASP A 166 -1.30 8.94 -2.41
N VAL A 167 -0.77 8.64 -3.61
CA VAL A 167 -0.87 9.51 -4.80
C VAL A 167 -2.32 9.84 -5.14
N GLY A 168 -3.21 8.85 -5.16
CA GLY A 168 -4.61 9.04 -5.50
C GLY A 168 -5.31 9.97 -4.50
N LEU A 169 -5.08 9.77 -3.21
CA LEU A 169 -5.62 10.61 -2.15
C LEU A 169 -5.18 12.07 -2.30
N VAL A 170 -3.86 12.30 -2.41
CA VAL A 170 -3.29 13.66 -2.53
C VAL A 170 -3.76 14.38 -3.80
N ARG A 171 -3.90 13.66 -4.93
CA ARG A 171 -4.45 14.22 -6.17
C ARG A 171 -5.91 14.61 -6.03
N ASN A 172 -6.73 13.78 -5.39
CA ASN A 172 -8.15 14.07 -5.17
C ASN A 172 -8.36 15.34 -4.33
N PHE A 173 -7.45 15.63 -3.39
CA PHE A 173 -7.44 16.88 -2.61
C PHE A 173 -6.71 18.04 -3.30
N ALA A 174 -6.22 17.85 -4.54
CA ALA A 174 -5.43 18.84 -5.28
C ALA A 174 -4.21 19.39 -4.49
N GLY A 175 -3.65 18.57 -3.59
CA GLY A 175 -2.59 18.96 -2.65
C GLY A 175 -1.17 18.54 -3.06
N SER A 176 -0.94 18.19 -4.34
CA SER A 176 0.34 17.65 -4.79
C SER A 176 1.37 18.74 -5.02
N PHE A 177 2.50 18.62 -4.34
CA PHE A 177 3.72 19.41 -4.55
C PHE A 177 4.92 18.47 -4.69
N PHE A 178 5.90 18.87 -5.48
CA PHE A 178 7.18 18.20 -5.65
C PHE A 178 8.29 19.24 -5.72
N GLU A 179 9.40 18.99 -5.01
CA GLU A 179 10.56 19.88 -5.00
C GLU A 179 11.84 19.06 -5.03
N PRO A 180 12.69 19.21 -6.08
CA PRO A 180 14.01 18.60 -6.12
C PRO A 180 14.96 19.35 -5.17
N TYR A 181 15.90 18.64 -4.57
CA TYR A 181 16.99 19.25 -3.83
C TYR A 181 18.10 19.74 -4.79
N SER A 182 18.93 20.69 -4.36
CA SER A 182 20.00 21.25 -5.20
C SER A 182 21.13 20.24 -5.50
N GLU A 183 21.34 19.30 -4.59
CA GLU A 183 22.36 18.25 -4.67
C GLU A 183 21.69 16.87 -4.76
N ASP A 184 22.43 15.85 -5.21
CA ASP A 184 21.90 14.50 -5.35
C ASP A 184 21.63 13.83 -3.97
N VAL A 185 22.33 14.27 -2.91
CA VAL A 185 22.23 13.73 -1.56
C VAL A 185 21.89 14.83 -0.57
N PHE A 186 20.92 14.61 0.28
CA PHE A 186 20.60 15.52 1.39
C PHE A 186 21.62 15.34 2.52
N PRO A 187 22.08 16.44 3.18
CA PRO A 187 23.10 16.36 4.24
C PRO A 187 22.68 15.43 5.40
N VAL A 188 23.57 14.51 5.77
CA VAL A 188 23.35 13.61 6.90
C VAL A 188 23.56 14.38 8.20
N ALA A 189 22.58 14.30 9.13
CA ALA A 189 22.59 14.91 10.43
C ALA A 189 22.35 13.84 11.52
N GLY A 190 23.39 13.43 12.19
CA GLY A 190 23.29 12.44 13.26
C GLY A 190 23.76 11.01 12.89
N PRO A 191 23.60 10.06 13.79
CA PRO A 191 24.02 8.68 13.56
C PRO A 191 23.09 7.96 12.57
N HIS A 192 23.65 7.06 11.77
CA HIS A 192 22.89 6.14 10.95
C HIS A 192 21.97 5.28 11.84
N ASN A 193 20.75 5.00 11.35
CA ASN A 193 19.71 4.25 12.11
C ASN A 193 19.36 4.87 13.47
N GLY A 194 19.47 6.20 13.62
CA GLY A 194 19.31 6.88 14.91
C GLY A 194 17.94 6.68 15.53
N SER A 195 16.88 6.72 14.73
CA SER A 195 15.51 6.47 15.18
C SER A 195 15.31 5.00 15.63
N THR A 196 15.91 4.05 14.92
CA THR A 196 15.89 2.63 15.28
C THR A 196 16.56 2.40 16.64
N PHE A 197 17.70 3.06 16.93
CA PHE A 197 18.33 2.97 18.25
C PHE A 197 17.46 3.57 19.36
N LYS A 198 16.73 4.65 19.07
CA LYS A 198 15.85 5.31 20.04
C LYS A 198 14.58 4.52 20.36
N TYR A 199 13.97 3.90 19.34
CA TYR A 199 12.61 3.35 19.43
C TYR A 199 12.50 1.87 19.10
N SER A 200 13.57 1.16 18.94
CA SER A 200 13.77 -0.17 18.32
C SER A 200 12.61 -1.17 18.40
N THR A 201 11.90 -1.25 19.53
CA THR A 201 10.75 -2.14 19.74
C THR A 201 9.41 -1.47 19.47
N GLY A 202 9.37 -0.14 19.28
CA GLY A 202 8.13 0.64 19.20
C GLY A 202 7.36 0.77 20.54
N ALA A 203 7.66 -0.07 21.53
CA ALA A 203 6.95 -0.10 22.81
C ALA A 203 7.55 0.83 23.88
N LEU A 204 8.77 1.33 23.68
CA LEU A 204 9.47 2.19 24.63
C LEU A 204 9.73 3.56 24.00
N ARG A 205 9.33 4.62 24.73
CA ARG A 205 9.57 6.01 24.35
C ARG A 205 10.69 6.61 25.18
N PRO A 206 11.76 7.18 24.56
CA PRO A 206 12.78 7.92 25.30
C PRO A 206 12.19 9.04 26.15
N VAL A 207 12.72 9.22 27.35
CA VAL A 207 12.25 10.26 28.29
C VAL A 207 12.38 11.67 27.70
N THR A 208 13.41 11.87 26.86
CA THR A 208 13.66 13.12 26.12
C THR A 208 12.55 13.49 25.16
N ASP A 209 11.80 12.49 24.68
CA ASP A 209 10.75 12.67 23.66
C ASP A 209 9.32 12.71 24.28
N ARG A 210 9.19 12.86 25.61
CA ARG A 210 7.88 12.93 26.29
C ARG A 210 6.95 14.03 25.77
N LYS A 211 7.51 15.12 25.27
CA LYS A 211 6.76 16.27 24.75
C LYS A 211 6.42 16.14 23.26
N ARG A 212 7.10 15.24 22.54
CA ARG A 212 6.83 14.96 21.12
C ARG A 212 5.51 14.21 21.00
N LYS A 213 4.63 14.64 20.10
CA LYS A 213 3.30 14.06 19.90
C LYS A 213 2.95 14.02 18.42
N GLY A 214 2.04 13.11 18.06
CA GLY A 214 1.45 13.06 16.73
C GLY A 214 2.38 12.54 15.65
N TYR A 215 2.20 13.07 14.47
CA TYR A 215 2.94 12.71 13.28
C TYR A 215 3.94 13.79 12.87
N PRO A 216 4.98 13.46 12.09
CA PRO A 216 5.31 12.10 11.62
C PRO A 216 5.80 11.18 12.75
N SER A 217 5.80 9.86 12.48
CA SER A 217 6.42 8.87 13.37
C SER A 217 7.89 9.23 13.61
N PRO A 218 8.38 9.14 14.85
CA PRO A 218 9.80 9.32 15.12
C PRO A 218 10.65 8.10 14.77
N LEU A 219 10.03 6.93 14.57
CA LEU A 219 10.67 5.71 14.12
C LEU A 219 10.53 5.64 12.60
N ILE A 220 11.65 5.66 11.88
CA ILE A 220 11.69 5.64 10.43
C ILE A 220 11.73 4.19 9.91
N ALA A 221 12.43 3.30 10.59
CA ALA A 221 12.61 1.92 10.14
C ALA A 221 12.08 0.90 11.15
N TYR A 222 11.26 0.00 10.65
CA TYR A 222 10.75 -1.18 11.35
C TYR A 222 11.48 -2.40 10.80
N LYS A 223 12.36 -2.98 11.62
CA LYS A 223 13.22 -4.08 11.18
C LYS A 223 12.48 -5.42 11.15
N TRP A 224 12.62 -6.16 10.06
CA TRP A 224 12.00 -7.47 9.86
C TRP A 224 12.28 -8.44 11.02
N LYS A 225 13.49 -8.44 11.53
CA LYS A 225 13.87 -9.27 12.68
C LYS A 225 12.92 -9.08 13.88
N THR A 226 12.53 -7.84 14.16
CA THR A 226 11.60 -7.51 15.25
C THR A 226 10.18 -7.94 14.90
N THR A 227 9.70 -7.62 13.71
CA THR A 227 8.37 -8.00 13.23
C THR A 227 8.19 -9.52 13.23
N LYS A 228 9.17 -10.25 12.69
CA LYS A 228 9.17 -11.72 12.67
C LYS A 228 9.07 -12.30 14.08
N GLN A 229 9.86 -11.78 15.02
CA GLN A 229 9.84 -12.25 16.41
C GLN A 229 8.46 -12.04 17.06
N VAL A 230 7.80 -10.92 16.77
CA VAL A 230 6.44 -10.65 17.28
C VAL A 230 5.45 -11.66 16.69
N LEU A 231 5.49 -11.92 15.38
CA LEU A 231 4.63 -12.90 14.72
C LEU A 231 4.85 -14.33 15.23
N GLU A 232 6.09 -14.72 15.48
CA GLU A 232 6.44 -16.01 16.09
C GLU A 232 5.89 -16.14 17.52
N ASN A 233 5.90 -15.05 18.28
CA ASN A 233 5.30 -15.05 19.63
C ASN A 233 3.77 -15.09 19.56
N LEU A 234 3.16 -14.32 18.65
CA LEU A 234 1.71 -14.29 18.45
C LEU A 234 1.19 -15.66 18.00
N SER A 235 1.95 -16.41 17.22
CA SER A 235 1.57 -17.78 16.78
C SER A 235 1.51 -18.82 17.89
N LYS A 236 1.86 -18.47 19.13
CA LYS A 236 1.64 -19.32 20.31
C LYS A 236 0.24 -19.16 20.92
N LEU A 237 -0.53 -18.20 20.41
CA LEU A 237 -1.90 -17.89 20.82
C LEU A 237 -2.87 -18.33 19.72
N ASP A 238 -4.17 -18.18 20.00
CA ASP A 238 -5.19 -18.43 18.96
C ASP A 238 -5.10 -17.35 17.87
N PRO A 239 -5.21 -17.72 16.58
CA PRO A 239 -5.19 -16.77 15.49
C PRO A 239 -6.48 -15.95 15.43
N ASP A 240 -6.40 -14.74 14.88
CA ASP A 240 -7.59 -14.03 14.43
C ASP A 240 -8.29 -14.85 13.33
N PRO A 241 -9.64 -14.96 13.36
CA PRO A 241 -10.36 -15.77 12.39
C PRO A 241 -10.27 -15.23 10.94
N TYR A 242 -10.02 -13.94 10.73
CA TYR A 242 -10.00 -13.28 9.43
C TYR A 242 -8.60 -12.98 8.92
N ASP A 243 -7.68 -12.62 9.84
CA ASP A 243 -6.33 -12.17 9.52
C ASP A 243 -5.22 -13.15 9.92
N GLY A 244 -5.57 -14.26 10.60
CA GLY A 244 -4.57 -15.21 11.10
C GLY A 244 -3.70 -14.57 12.19
N TYR A 245 -2.38 -14.54 12.00
CA TYR A 245 -1.48 -13.84 12.92
C TYR A 245 -1.00 -12.56 12.25
N ALA A 246 -1.66 -11.45 12.54
CA ALA A 246 -1.37 -10.15 11.92
C ALA A 246 -0.90 -9.12 12.94
N VAL A 247 -0.05 -8.21 12.50
CA VAL A 247 0.44 -7.06 13.27
C VAL A 247 0.47 -5.81 12.41
N ASP A 248 -0.02 -4.70 12.96
CA ASP A 248 0.12 -3.38 12.37
C ASP A 248 1.43 -2.73 12.79
N TYR A 249 2.04 -2.00 11.85
CA TYR A 249 3.16 -1.13 12.16
C TYR A 249 2.63 0.18 12.74
N ILE A 250 3.03 0.49 13.97
CA ILE A 250 2.47 1.61 14.73
C ILE A 250 3.48 2.72 15.00
N ASN A 251 3.00 3.95 15.06
CA ASN A 251 3.76 5.09 15.55
C ASN A 251 3.92 4.99 17.08
N PRO A 252 5.15 4.91 17.63
CA PRO A 252 5.40 4.72 19.06
C PRO A 252 4.95 5.90 19.94
N LEU A 253 4.58 7.04 19.36
CA LEU A 253 4.06 8.18 20.11
C LEU A 253 2.54 8.13 20.28
N THR A 254 1.83 7.50 19.37
CA THR A 254 0.36 7.54 19.31
C THR A 254 -0.28 6.17 19.52
N GLY A 255 0.42 5.07 19.21
CA GLY A 255 -0.15 3.72 19.16
C GLY A 255 -1.09 3.50 17.95
N ARG A 256 -1.19 4.48 17.04
CA ARG A 256 -1.93 4.37 15.77
C ARG A 256 -0.99 4.02 14.64
N SER A 257 -1.51 3.88 13.43
CA SER A 257 -0.72 3.57 12.23
C SER A 257 0.60 4.35 12.16
N ALA A 258 1.65 3.71 11.67
CA ALA A 258 2.99 4.29 11.55
C ALA A 258 3.01 5.55 10.68
N ASP A 259 2.27 5.55 9.59
CA ASP A 259 1.98 6.74 8.78
C ASP A 259 0.53 7.20 8.99
N LEU A 260 0.27 8.50 8.84
CA LEU A 260 -1.05 9.10 9.06
C LEU A 260 -2.08 8.66 8.01
N ARG A 261 -1.63 8.37 6.79
CA ARG A 261 -2.48 8.18 5.61
C ARG A 261 -2.35 6.80 4.97
N ILE A 262 -1.27 6.08 5.28
CA ILE A 262 -0.99 4.75 4.77
C ILE A 262 -0.89 3.79 5.95
N GLY A 263 -1.80 2.84 6.03
CA GLY A 263 -1.71 1.70 6.93
C GLY A 263 -0.76 0.65 6.39
N THR A 264 -0.11 -0.08 7.27
CA THR A 264 0.79 -1.18 6.92
C THR A 264 0.61 -2.31 7.89
N THR A 265 0.44 -3.53 7.37
CA THR A 265 0.18 -4.74 8.15
C THR A 265 1.08 -5.87 7.66
N MET A 266 1.54 -6.70 8.57
CA MET A 266 2.21 -7.96 8.25
C MET A 266 1.40 -9.12 8.81
N GLN A 267 0.94 -10.02 7.93
CA GLN A 267 0.22 -11.23 8.27
C GLN A 267 1.12 -12.45 8.16
N LYS A 268 0.95 -13.40 9.07
CA LYS A 268 1.52 -14.74 9.01
C LYS A 268 0.40 -15.77 8.97
N LEU A 269 0.42 -16.61 7.96
CA LEU A 269 -0.48 -17.76 7.81
C LEU A 269 0.35 -19.04 7.97
N THR A 270 0.03 -19.85 8.98
CA THR A 270 0.70 -21.16 9.17
C THR A 270 0.26 -22.17 8.11
N PRO A 271 1.01 -23.27 7.88
CA PRO A 271 0.65 -24.30 6.91
C PRO A 271 -0.79 -24.81 7.06
N GLY A 272 -1.54 -24.79 5.96
CA GLY A 272 -2.94 -25.23 5.93
C GLY A 272 -3.94 -24.25 6.56
N MET A 273 -3.52 -23.07 7.04
CA MET A 273 -4.43 -22.07 7.56
C MET A 273 -5.34 -21.55 6.45
N HIS A 274 -6.64 -21.49 6.75
CA HIS A 274 -7.69 -20.92 5.92
C HIS A 274 -8.47 -19.93 6.79
N THR A 275 -8.31 -18.64 6.54
CA THR A 275 -9.03 -17.59 7.27
C THR A 275 -10.49 -17.55 6.86
N LYS A 276 -11.35 -16.96 7.70
CA LYS A 276 -12.74 -16.69 7.31
C LYS A 276 -12.82 -15.48 6.39
N ALA A 277 -13.87 -15.44 5.57
CA ALA A 277 -14.12 -14.31 4.70
C ALA A 277 -14.74 -13.14 5.45
N HIS A 278 -14.26 -11.94 5.14
CA HIS A 278 -14.80 -10.66 5.57
C HIS A 278 -14.69 -9.63 4.44
N ARG A 279 -15.26 -8.45 4.62
CA ARG A 279 -15.06 -7.29 3.74
C ARG A 279 -14.97 -6.02 4.56
N HIS A 280 -14.23 -5.05 4.07
CA HIS A 280 -14.05 -3.74 4.68
C HIS A 280 -13.98 -2.64 3.62
N VAL A 281 -14.19 -1.37 4.01
CA VAL A 281 -14.21 -0.24 3.08
C VAL A 281 -12.82 0.12 2.60
N HIS A 282 -11.80 -0.01 3.44
CA HIS A 282 -10.44 0.30 3.01
C HIS A 282 -9.94 -0.68 1.93
N SER A 283 -9.16 -0.16 0.99
CA SER A 283 -8.47 -0.96 -0.03
C SER A 283 -7.08 -1.34 0.42
N ALA A 284 -6.56 -2.44 -0.12
CA ALA A 284 -5.21 -2.89 0.17
C ALA A 284 -4.45 -3.38 -1.07
N VAL A 285 -3.12 -3.25 -1.02
CA VAL A 285 -2.22 -3.92 -1.96
C VAL A 285 -1.31 -4.82 -1.14
N TYR A 286 -1.34 -6.10 -1.46
CA TYR A 286 -0.55 -7.14 -0.80
C TYR A 286 0.71 -7.47 -1.58
N HIS A 287 1.78 -7.76 -0.85
CA HIS A 287 3.01 -8.38 -1.34
C HIS A 287 3.29 -9.67 -0.58
N VAL A 288 3.54 -10.75 -1.27
CA VAL A 288 3.88 -12.04 -0.69
C VAL A 288 5.38 -12.07 -0.36
N LEU A 289 5.74 -11.80 0.88
CA LEU A 289 7.15 -11.83 1.31
C LEU A 289 7.71 -13.23 1.23
N ASP A 290 7.00 -14.23 1.78
CA ASP A 290 7.36 -15.65 1.73
C ASP A 290 6.10 -16.53 1.67
N GLY A 291 6.25 -17.75 1.14
CA GLY A 291 5.20 -18.75 1.07
C GLY A 291 4.43 -18.77 -0.24
N GLU A 292 3.40 -19.62 -0.28
CA GLU A 292 2.50 -19.82 -1.42
C GLU A 292 1.08 -20.15 -0.96
N GLY A 293 0.10 -19.79 -1.75
CA GLY A 293 -1.30 -20.01 -1.41
C GLY A 293 -2.24 -19.32 -2.38
N TYR A 294 -3.41 -18.96 -1.89
CA TYR A 294 -4.36 -18.19 -2.67
C TYR A 294 -5.23 -17.29 -1.79
N THR A 295 -5.79 -16.27 -2.42
CA THR A 295 -6.83 -15.41 -1.84
C THR A 295 -8.09 -15.56 -2.68
N ILE A 296 -9.24 -15.71 -2.03
CA ILE A 296 -10.53 -15.68 -2.73
C ILE A 296 -11.09 -14.27 -2.57
N ILE A 297 -11.30 -13.58 -3.70
CA ILE A 297 -11.88 -12.22 -3.72
C ILE A 297 -13.18 -12.28 -4.53
N ASN A 298 -14.32 -12.03 -3.86
CA ASN A 298 -15.66 -12.08 -4.48
C ASN A 298 -15.91 -13.39 -5.26
N GLY A 299 -15.45 -14.54 -4.73
CA GLY A 299 -15.59 -15.85 -5.33
C GLY A 299 -14.55 -16.20 -6.39
N VAL A 300 -13.66 -15.29 -6.77
CA VAL A 300 -12.55 -15.54 -7.69
C VAL A 300 -11.30 -15.90 -6.91
N LYS A 301 -10.65 -17.00 -7.27
CA LYS A 301 -9.40 -17.49 -6.66
C LYS A 301 -8.19 -16.83 -7.32
N PHE A 302 -7.33 -16.19 -6.54
CA PHE A 302 -6.06 -15.60 -6.96
C PHE A 302 -4.91 -16.40 -6.36
N GLU A 303 -4.22 -17.19 -7.15
CA GLU A 303 -3.08 -18.00 -6.71
C GLU A 303 -1.80 -17.18 -6.68
N TRP A 304 -1.18 -17.10 -5.51
CA TRP A 304 0.04 -16.34 -5.27
C TRP A 304 1.18 -17.20 -4.73
N SER A 305 2.37 -16.75 -5.01
CA SER A 305 3.63 -17.29 -4.50
C SER A 305 4.57 -16.16 -4.08
N LYS A 306 5.68 -16.50 -3.45
CA LYS A 306 6.71 -15.55 -3.02
C LYS A 306 7.05 -14.50 -4.07
N GLY A 307 6.98 -13.24 -3.68
CA GLY A 307 7.26 -12.07 -4.50
C GLY A 307 6.03 -11.46 -5.20
N ASP A 308 4.96 -12.23 -5.39
CA ASP A 308 3.76 -11.77 -6.10
C ASP A 308 3.07 -10.58 -5.38
N PHE A 309 2.31 -9.83 -6.16
CA PHE A 309 1.48 -8.73 -5.66
C PHE A 309 0.03 -8.93 -6.07
N PHE A 310 -0.90 -8.55 -5.19
CA PHE A 310 -2.32 -8.53 -5.55
C PHE A 310 -3.06 -7.37 -4.88
N ILE A 311 -4.17 -6.95 -5.51
CA ILE A 311 -5.04 -5.87 -5.03
C ILE A 311 -6.30 -6.45 -4.42
N LEU A 312 -6.65 -5.94 -3.25
CA LEU A 312 -7.95 -6.07 -2.62
C LEU A 312 -8.71 -4.75 -2.80
N PRO A 313 -9.78 -4.73 -3.65
CA PRO A 313 -10.62 -3.55 -3.81
C PRO A 313 -11.43 -3.24 -2.56
N PRO A 314 -11.93 -1.99 -2.40
CA PRO A 314 -12.85 -1.64 -1.33
C PRO A 314 -14.06 -2.58 -1.30
N TRP A 315 -14.58 -2.86 -0.10
CA TRP A 315 -15.84 -3.60 0.12
C TRP A 315 -15.94 -4.96 -0.57
N SER A 316 -14.77 -5.61 -0.86
CA SER A 316 -14.69 -6.91 -1.51
C SER A 316 -14.56 -8.03 -0.48
N TRP A 317 -15.43 -9.04 -0.56
CA TRP A 317 -15.30 -10.26 0.23
C TRP A 317 -13.95 -10.92 -0.05
N HIS A 318 -13.18 -11.23 0.99
CA HIS A 318 -11.89 -11.88 0.83
C HIS A 318 -11.56 -12.81 1.99
N GLU A 319 -10.73 -13.80 1.72
CA GLU A 319 -10.16 -14.77 2.65
C GLU A 319 -8.86 -15.32 2.08
N HIS A 320 -7.93 -15.72 2.96
CA HIS A 320 -6.60 -16.18 2.57
C HIS A 320 -6.39 -17.65 2.94
N VAL A 321 -5.67 -18.38 2.08
CA VAL A 321 -5.32 -19.78 2.31
C VAL A 321 -3.83 -19.98 2.06
N ASN A 322 -3.11 -20.50 3.06
CA ASN A 322 -1.74 -20.97 2.88
C ASN A 322 -1.76 -22.44 2.46
N THR A 323 -1.28 -22.74 1.25
CA THR A 323 -1.18 -24.10 0.71
C THR A 323 0.22 -24.69 0.77
N GLY A 324 1.22 -23.89 1.18
CA GLY A 324 2.60 -24.30 1.31
C GLY A 324 2.88 -25.14 2.56
N GLU A 325 4.04 -25.79 2.58
CA GLU A 325 4.53 -26.56 3.74
C GLU A 325 5.13 -25.66 4.85
N GLY A 326 5.45 -24.40 4.52
CA GLY A 326 5.97 -23.39 5.44
C GLY A 326 4.99 -22.26 5.72
N ASP A 327 5.39 -21.36 6.63
CA ASP A 327 4.62 -20.15 6.91
C ASP A 327 4.59 -19.23 5.69
N ALA A 328 3.44 -18.66 5.38
CA ALA A 328 3.31 -17.57 4.42
C ALA A 328 3.29 -16.22 5.18
N HIS A 329 4.00 -15.23 4.63
CA HIS A 329 4.03 -13.87 5.16
C HIS A 329 3.51 -12.91 4.08
N LEU A 330 2.39 -12.23 4.37
CA LEU A 330 1.77 -11.25 3.49
C LEU A 330 1.96 -9.85 4.08
N PHE A 331 2.71 -9.01 3.40
CA PHE A 331 2.80 -7.59 3.72
C PHE A 331 1.72 -6.83 2.95
N SER A 332 0.98 -5.94 3.61
CA SER A 332 0.02 -5.09 2.93
C SER A 332 0.22 -3.61 3.25
N ILE A 333 -0.06 -2.78 2.26
CA ILE A 333 -0.36 -1.37 2.45
C ILE A 333 -1.85 -1.16 2.23
N ASN A 334 -2.44 -0.26 3.00
CA ASN A 334 -3.87 0.03 2.95
C ASN A 334 -4.16 1.51 3.24
N ASP A 335 -5.38 1.93 2.98
CA ASP A 335 -5.85 3.29 3.27
C ASP A 335 -6.75 3.37 4.52
N LEU A 336 -6.73 2.33 5.37
CA LEU A 336 -7.46 2.26 6.64
C LEU A 336 -7.31 3.53 7.51
N PRO A 337 -6.10 4.10 7.73
CA PRO A 337 -5.97 5.26 8.60
C PRO A 337 -6.79 6.47 8.15
N ILE A 338 -6.97 6.63 6.82
CA ILE A 338 -7.80 7.70 6.26
C ILE A 338 -9.28 7.36 6.36
N MET A 339 -9.66 6.10 6.15
CA MET A 339 -11.05 5.67 6.31
C MET A 339 -11.53 5.84 7.76
N GLU A 340 -10.67 5.50 8.74
CA GLU A 340 -10.93 5.77 10.16
C GLU A 340 -11.01 7.26 10.48
N LEU A 341 -10.04 8.07 9.99
CA LEU A 341 -9.99 9.50 10.24
C LEU A 341 -11.23 10.24 9.73
N LEU A 342 -11.80 9.78 8.60
CA LEU A 342 -12.97 10.36 7.95
C LEU A 342 -14.29 9.71 8.39
N ASP A 343 -14.27 8.76 9.33
CA ASP A 343 -15.44 7.97 9.79
C ASP A 343 -16.15 7.20 8.66
N LEU A 344 -15.37 6.73 7.68
CA LEU A 344 -15.84 5.96 6.54
C LEU A 344 -15.67 4.46 6.70
N GLU A 345 -14.83 4.01 7.67
CA GLU A 345 -14.54 2.59 7.82
C GLU A 345 -15.76 1.80 8.27
N ARG A 346 -16.00 0.70 7.57
CA ARG A 346 -17.03 -0.30 7.87
C ARG A 346 -16.44 -1.68 7.56
N GLU A 347 -16.83 -2.66 8.35
CA GLU A 347 -16.43 -4.05 8.20
C GLU A 347 -17.62 -4.98 8.33
N GLU A 348 -17.60 -6.10 7.62
CA GLU A 348 -18.65 -7.12 7.68
C GLU A 348 -18.07 -8.52 7.55
N ALA A 349 -18.49 -9.43 8.43
CA ALA A 349 -18.17 -10.85 8.40
C ALA A 349 -19.05 -11.62 7.40
N TYR A 350 -18.47 -12.54 6.63
CA TYR A 350 -19.23 -13.41 5.73
C TYR A 350 -19.95 -14.51 6.51
N ASN A 351 -21.29 -14.53 6.42
CA ASN A 351 -22.13 -15.36 7.26
C ASN A 351 -22.65 -16.65 6.58
N LYS A 352 -22.24 -16.92 5.33
CA LYS A 352 -22.67 -18.11 4.60
C LYS A 352 -21.58 -19.19 4.64
N ASN A 353 -21.95 -20.46 4.41
CA ASN A 353 -21.01 -21.56 4.24
C ASN A 353 -19.91 -21.63 5.33
N GLY A 354 -20.29 -21.45 6.61
CA GLY A 354 -19.34 -21.48 7.73
C GLY A 354 -18.32 -20.32 7.76
N GLY A 355 -18.56 -19.28 7.00
CA GLY A 355 -17.68 -18.12 6.90
C GLY A 355 -16.75 -18.15 5.68
N HIS A 356 -16.99 -19.04 4.70
CA HIS A 356 -16.12 -19.19 3.53
C HIS A 356 -16.87 -18.96 2.22
N GLN A 357 -16.20 -18.35 1.26
CA GLN A 357 -16.73 -18.13 -0.07
C GLN A 357 -16.68 -19.42 -0.92
N SER A 358 -17.64 -19.59 -1.85
CA SER A 358 -17.52 -20.57 -2.91
C SER A 358 -16.61 -20.03 -4.03
N ILE A 359 -15.68 -20.84 -4.50
CA ILE A 359 -14.86 -20.51 -5.66
C ILE A 359 -15.70 -20.73 -6.92
N ILE A 360 -15.92 -19.66 -7.69
CA ILE A 360 -16.69 -19.67 -8.94
C ILE A 360 -15.82 -19.48 -10.18
N ASP A 361 -14.60 -18.94 -10.00
CA ASP A 361 -13.63 -18.70 -11.07
C ASP A 361 -12.19 -18.69 -10.52
N VAL A 362 -11.21 -18.76 -11.43
CA VAL A 362 -9.78 -18.69 -11.12
C VAL A 362 -9.14 -17.60 -11.98
N PHE A 363 -8.55 -16.61 -11.35
CA PHE A 363 -7.85 -15.53 -12.04
C PHE A 363 -6.64 -16.05 -12.81
N GLN A 364 -6.52 -15.62 -14.07
CA GLN A 364 -5.37 -15.92 -14.91
C GLN A 364 -4.52 -14.65 -15.07
N PRO A 365 -3.31 -14.61 -14.48
CA PRO A 365 -2.43 -13.45 -14.64
C PRO A 365 -2.00 -13.29 -16.10
N THR A 366 -1.89 -12.05 -16.56
CA THR A 366 -1.26 -11.73 -17.84
C THR A 366 0.26 -11.90 -17.66
N LEU A 367 0.86 -12.77 -18.49
CA LEU A 367 2.29 -13.06 -18.49
C LEU A 367 3.07 -12.05 -19.31
#